data_ba2b0c22b3e0ea90cdcd08f0d76f0f62
#
_entry.id   ba2b0c22b3e0ea90cdcd08f0d76f0f62
#
_cell.length_a   1.000
_cell.length_b   1.000
_cell.length_c   1.000
_cell.angle_alpha   90.00
_cell.angle_beta   90.00
_cell.angle_gamma   90.00
#
_symmetry.space_group_name_H-M   'P 1'
#
loop_
_entity.id
_entity.type
_entity.pdbx_description
1 polymer ?
#
loop_
_entity_poly.entity_id
_entity_poly.type
_entity_poly.pdbx_seq_one_letter_code
_entity_poly.pdbx_strand_id
1 'polypeptide(L)'
;MDRTYEFGEFRLDASKRMLIRGGDEVHVSPKAIELLVLLVESGDRVVTRTEIMDRLWQDTFVEEGNINFHISNLRRALGQNGKPESQYIRTVPRKGYKFIADLKQPSNAVADVPEQSPRTELLPRRWQPLLFAGAITVAFGVVFAAVFGFGVRKERSGFNSDPPQLSADAVAAYKQGKMVWESRVFTEQDPGELFRQAIAIEPAYLDAHIALADTYAFDATPEKAEQAIAKVRSIGGDSAELLATEAFIRMFHYWDWQAAESGFVNAIALDPADAKARHWYGVLLSLTGRLDEARTQMRKARELSPDSLIIASDLGQLEYFAGDLSAAESELMNVLRLEPRFTMARRHLAEVHEARGNEAEAFEERLKSVVRQSADIAESRKVFDRGGLHQLWKRTISNGKCNADSANPYDCARLFAKLGEEEKALEQLELAVRKRAFHAPFALVDPVFGRLREGERFQAVSQALFQGSSFARK
;
A
#
# COMPACT_ATOMS: atom_id res chain seq x y z
N MET A 1 -27.74 6.18 -23.07
CA MET A 1 -27.03 7.20 -23.88
C MET A 1 -25.54 6.98 -23.69
N ASP A 2 -24.85 6.67 -24.77
CA ASP A 2 -23.39 6.48 -24.72
C ASP A 2 -22.70 7.84 -24.43
N ARG A 3 -22.09 7.94 -23.24
CA ARG A 3 -21.36 9.14 -22.83
C ARG A 3 -19.88 8.97 -23.22
N THR A 4 -19.55 9.47 -24.42
CA THR A 4 -18.18 9.42 -24.92
C THR A 4 -17.63 10.85 -25.06
N TYR A 5 -16.41 11.07 -24.56
CA TYR A 5 -15.72 12.36 -24.61
C TYR A 5 -14.41 12.22 -25.37
N GLU A 6 -14.10 13.14 -26.26
CA GLU A 6 -12.83 13.19 -27.01
C GLU A 6 -12.06 14.45 -26.66
N PHE A 7 -10.78 14.27 -26.33
CA PHE A 7 -9.86 15.36 -25.99
C PHE A 7 -8.42 15.00 -26.34
N GLY A 8 -7.70 15.91 -26.99
CA GLY A 8 -6.36 15.62 -27.48
C GLY A 8 -6.34 14.37 -28.37
N GLU A 9 -5.55 13.38 -28.01
CA GLU A 9 -5.45 12.06 -28.65
C GLU A 9 -6.25 10.96 -27.94
N PHE A 10 -7.06 11.33 -26.94
CA PHE A 10 -7.79 10.40 -26.08
C PHE A 10 -9.28 10.40 -26.37
N ARG A 11 -9.89 9.22 -26.20
CA ARG A 11 -11.32 8.99 -26.19
C ARG A 11 -11.69 8.30 -24.88
N LEU A 12 -12.55 8.95 -24.09
CA LEU A 12 -13.08 8.44 -22.82
C LEU A 12 -14.50 7.94 -23.03
N ASP A 13 -14.71 6.64 -22.87
CA ASP A 13 -16.05 6.04 -22.80
C ASP A 13 -16.45 5.94 -21.33
N ALA A 14 -17.27 6.89 -20.88
CA ALA A 14 -17.71 6.96 -19.48
C ALA A 14 -18.65 5.80 -19.10
N SER A 15 -19.40 5.25 -20.08
CA SER A 15 -20.32 4.14 -19.85
C SER A 15 -19.58 2.83 -19.63
N LYS A 16 -18.52 2.60 -20.40
CA LYS A 16 -17.67 1.40 -20.28
C LYS A 16 -16.49 1.59 -19.34
N ARG A 17 -16.30 2.82 -18.83
CA ARG A 17 -15.16 3.19 -17.97
C ARG A 17 -13.81 2.84 -18.62
N MET A 18 -13.66 3.22 -19.89
CA MET A 18 -12.48 2.94 -20.70
C MET A 18 -11.87 4.23 -21.23
N LEU A 19 -10.54 4.31 -21.17
CA LEU A 19 -9.77 5.37 -21.82
C LEU A 19 -9.01 4.76 -23.01
N ILE A 20 -9.12 5.35 -24.19
CA ILE A 20 -8.53 4.86 -25.43
C ILE A 20 -7.61 5.94 -25.99
N ARG A 21 -6.44 5.55 -26.50
CA ARG A 21 -5.47 6.41 -27.18
C ARG A 21 -5.04 5.74 -28.48
N GLY A 22 -5.30 6.40 -29.62
CA GLY A 22 -4.88 5.89 -30.93
C GLY A 22 -5.46 4.52 -31.31
N GLY A 23 -6.55 4.08 -30.67
CA GLY A 23 -7.18 2.78 -30.85
C GLY A 23 -6.88 1.74 -29.76
N ASP A 24 -5.85 1.96 -28.97
CA ASP A 24 -5.44 1.06 -27.89
C ASP A 24 -6.02 1.50 -26.53
N GLU A 25 -6.36 0.53 -25.68
CA GLU A 25 -6.84 0.80 -24.34
C GLU A 25 -5.69 1.26 -23.42
N VAL A 26 -5.88 2.40 -22.78
CA VAL A 26 -4.96 2.92 -21.76
C VAL A 26 -5.35 2.35 -20.41
N HIS A 27 -4.52 1.48 -19.87
CA HIS A 27 -4.77 0.83 -18.58
C HIS A 27 -4.64 1.84 -17.44
N VAL A 28 -5.78 2.15 -16.83
CA VAL A 28 -5.91 3.06 -15.68
C VAL A 28 -6.81 2.38 -14.63
N SER A 29 -6.52 2.61 -13.36
CA SER A 29 -7.35 2.00 -12.30
C SER A 29 -8.82 2.48 -12.39
N PRO A 30 -9.80 1.62 -12.02
CA PRO A 30 -11.23 1.97 -12.10
C PRO A 30 -11.56 3.30 -11.40
N LYS A 31 -10.97 3.57 -10.23
CA LYS A 31 -11.17 4.84 -9.49
C LYS A 31 -10.55 6.04 -10.20
N ALA A 32 -9.43 5.87 -10.88
CA ALA A 32 -8.85 6.95 -11.66
C ALA A 32 -9.71 7.28 -12.89
N ILE A 33 -10.32 6.28 -13.54
CA ILE A 33 -11.29 6.52 -14.63
C ILE A 33 -12.53 7.26 -14.09
N GLU A 34 -13.10 6.85 -12.96
CA GLU A 34 -14.22 7.55 -12.32
C GLU A 34 -13.87 9.02 -12.01
N LEU A 35 -12.66 9.27 -11.52
CA LEU A 35 -12.15 10.63 -11.30
C LEU A 35 -12.02 11.42 -12.60
N LEU A 36 -11.51 10.80 -13.67
CA LEU A 36 -11.42 11.45 -14.97
C LEU A 36 -12.80 11.80 -15.52
N VAL A 37 -13.77 10.89 -15.43
CA VAL A 37 -15.17 11.14 -15.82
C VAL A 37 -15.73 12.32 -15.04
N LEU A 38 -15.56 12.34 -13.72
CA LEU A 38 -16.01 13.44 -12.86
C LEU A 38 -15.41 14.79 -13.29
N LEU A 39 -14.11 14.83 -13.56
CA LEU A 39 -13.41 16.05 -13.96
C LEU A 39 -13.86 16.53 -15.34
N VAL A 40 -14.03 15.62 -16.30
CA VAL A 40 -14.48 15.91 -17.67
C VAL A 40 -15.94 16.41 -17.66
N GLU A 41 -16.83 15.75 -16.91
CA GLU A 41 -18.24 16.15 -16.80
C GLU A 41 -18.44 17.47 -16.04
N SER A 42 -17.47 17.86 -15.22
CA SER A 42 -17.53 19.15 -14.51
C SER A 42 -17.15 20.34 -15.39
N GLY A 43 -16.67 20.10 -16.62
CA GLY A 43 -16.32 21.14 -17.59
C GLY A 43 -15.27 22.12 -17.04
N ASP A 44 -15.56 23.41 -17.19
CA ASP A 44 -14.64 24.48 -16.81
C ASP A 44 -14.61 24.78 -15.29
N ARG A 45 -15.36 24.03 -14.50
CA ARG A 45 -15.47 24.19 -13.05
C ARG A 45 -14.33 23.51 -12.32
N VAL A 46 -13.88 24.10 -11.21
CA VAL A 46 -12.97 23.44 -10.28
C VAL A 46 -13.78 22.44 -9.46
N VAL A 47 -13.38 21.16 -9.51
CA VAL A 47 -13.91 20.11 -8.64
C VAL A 47 -13.11 20.13 -7.36
N THR A 48 -13.78 20.36 -6.24
CA THR A 48 -13.11 20.42 -4.94
C THR A 48 -12.68 19.03 -4.48
N ARG A 49 -11.67 18.97 -3.61
CA ARG A 49 -11.23 17.70 -3.00
C ARG A 49 -12.37 17.01 -2.26
N THR A 50 -13.17 17.77 -1.52
CA THR A 50 -14.36 17.26 -0.82
C THR A 50 -15.35 16.65 -1.80
N GLU A 51 -15.67 17.35 -2.90
CA GLU A 51 -16.60 16.82 -3.92
C GLU A 51 -16.07 15.54 -4.56
N ILE A 52 -14.76 15.46 -4.81
CA ILE A 52 -14.12 14.23 -5.32
C ILE A 52 -14.28 13.10 -4.32
N MET A 53 -14.00 13.37 -3.03
CA MET A 53 -14.16 12.38 -1.97
C MET A 53 -15.60 11.92 -1.85
N ASP A 54 -16.55 12.86 -1.82
CA ASP A 54 -17.98 12.55 -1.67
C ASP A 54 -18.55 11.76 -2.85
N ARG A 55 -18.03 11.96 -4.07
CA ARG A 55 -18.54 11.26 -5.25
C ARG A 55 -17.84 9.94 -5.55
N LEU A 56 -16.53 9.85 -5.34
CA LEU A 56 -15.77 8.67 -5.70
C LEU A 56 -15.61 7.68 -4.55
N TRP A 57 -15.65 8.18 -3.33
CA TRP A 57 -15.43 7.37 -2.12
C TRP A 57 -16.56 7.58 -1.10
N GLN A 58 -17.81 7.67 -1.57
CA GLN A 58 -19.01 7.84 -0.72
C GLN A 58 -19.07 6.79 0.39
N ASP A 59 -18.58 5.58 0.11
CA ASP A 59 -18.71 4.42 0.99
C ASP A 59 -17.37 3.97 1.59
N THR A 60 -16.30 4.78 1.42
CA THR A 60 -14.96 4.36 1.85
C THR A 60 -14.33 5.46 2.69
N PHE A 61 -13.85 5.10 3.86
CA PHE A 61 -12.98 5.99 4.64
C PHE A 61 -11.61 6.02 3.96
N VAL A 62 -11.50 6.86 2.94
CA VAL A 62 -10.27 7.03 2.15
C VAL A 62 -9.68 8.38 2.51
N GLU A 63 -8.39 8.42 2.71
CA GLU A 63 -7.66 9.64 2.96
C GLU A 63 -7.54 10.47 1.68
N GLU A 64 -7.54 11.80 1.78
CA GLU A 64 -7.38 12.70 0.62
C GLU A 64 -6.13 12.43 -0.24
N GLY A 65 -5.13 11.75 0.32
CA GLY A 65 -3.94 11.29 -0.41
C GLY A 65 -4.27 10.40 -1.61
N ASN A 66 -5.37 9.65 -1.55
CA ASN A 66 -5.83 8.85 -2.68
C ASN A 66 -6.25 9.68 -3.88
N ILE A 67 -6.75 10.90 -3.68
CA ILE A 67 -7.05 11.81 -4.80
C ILE A 67 -5.76 12.14 -5.53
N ASN A 68 -4.71 12.51 -4.81
CA ASN A 68 -3.42 12.86 -5.40
C ASN A 68 -2.82 11.68 -6.15
N PHE A 69 -2.93 10.47 -5.60
CA PHE A 69 -2.51 9.23 -6.24
C PHE A 69 -3.24 9.01 -7.58
N HIS A 70 -4.56 9.12 -7.60
CA HIS A 70 -5.34 8.94 -8.83
C HIS A 70 -5.12 10.07 -9.83
N ILE A 71 -4.95 11.31 -9.39
CA ILE A 71 -4.58 12.45 -10.25
C ILE A 71 -3.19 12.22 -10.87
N SER A 72 -2.23 11.75 -10.09
CA SER A 72 -0.88 11.43 -10.59
C SER A 72 -0.92 10.33 -11.64
N ASN A 73 -1.68 9.26 -11.37
CA ASN A 73 -1.89 8.16 -12.32
C ASN A 73 -2.57 8.63 -13.60
N LEU A 74 -3.60 9.47 -13.50
CA LEU A 74 -4.27 10.06 -14.66
C LEU A 74 -3.31 10.93 -15.48
N ARG A 75 -2.54 11.79 -14.85
CA ARG A 75 -1.56 12.64 -15.54
C ARG A 75 -0.53 11.80 -16.28
N ARG A 76 -0.05 10.73 -15.67
CA ARG A 76 0.87 9.78 -16.32
C ARG A 76 0.21 9.11 -17.52
N ALA A 77 -0.98 8.57 -17.35
CA ALA A 77 -1.74 7.91 -18.41
C ALA A 77 -2.06 8.86 -19.59
N LEU A 78 -2.28 10.14 -19.28
CA LEU A 78 -2.51 11.22 -20.25
C LEU A 78 -1.20 11.83 -20.80
N GLY A 79 -0.03 11.27 -20.49
CA GLY A 79 1.26 11.74 -21.03
C GLY A 79 1.75 13.07 -20.46
N GLN A 80 1.24 13.49 -19.31
CA GLN A 80 1.63 14.76 -18.64
C GLN A 80 2.89 14.62 -17.77
N ASN A 81 3.87 13.81 -18.19
CA ASN A 81 5.09 13.55 -17.40
C ASN A 81 5.95 14.81 -17.26
N GLY A 82 6.00 15.36 -16.05
CA GLY A 82 7.02 16.34 -15.64
C GLY A 82 6.97 17.75 -16.28
N LYS A 83 5.94 18.09 -17.05
CA LYS A 83 5.80 19.46 -17.59
C LYS A 83 5.05 20.35 -16.60
N PRO A 84 5.58 21.54 -16.25
CA PRO A 84 4.94 22.47 -15.33
C PRO A 84 3.58 22.99 -15.85
N GLU A 85 3.33 22.93 -17.13
CA GLU A 85 2.04 23.27 -17.75
C GLU A 85 1.22 22.00 -17.95
N SER A 86 0.25 21.79 -17.07
CA SER A 86 -0.70 20.68 -17.17
C SER A 86 -1.55 20.83 -18.44
N GLN A 87 -1.51 19.81 -19.32
CA GLN A 87 -2.19 19.84 -20.62
C GLN A 87 -3.66 19.40 -20.52
N TYR A 88 -4.02 18.56 -19.53
CA TYR A 88 -5.35 17.99 -19.35
C TYR A 88 -5.93 18.25 -17.96
N ILE A 89 -5.17 18.04 -16.90
CA ILE A 89 -5.64 18.21 -15.51
C ILE A 89 -4.74 19.21 -14.78
N ARG A 90 -5.32 20.34 -14.35
CA ARG A 90 -4.65 21.39 -13.57
C ARG A 90 -5.00 21.29 -12.11
N THR A 91 -3.99 21.42 -11.23
CA THR A 91 -4.21 21.63 -9.80
C THR A 91 -4.52 23.11 -9.55
N VAL A 92 -5.60 23.38 -8.83
CA VAL A 92 -5.93 24.72 -8.33
C VAL A 92 -5.57 24.75 -6.84
N PRO A 93 -4.49 25.47 -6.47
CA PRO A 93 -3.98 25.44 -5.09
C PRO A 93 -5.07 25.73 -4.07
N ARG A 94 -5.13 24.94 -2.99
CA ARG A 94 -6.10 25.01 -1.89
C ARG A 94 -7.58 24.81 -2.29
N LYS A 95 -7.90 24.54 -3.54
CA LYS A 95 -9.28 24.39 -4.02
C LYS A 95 -9.58 22.99 -4.52
N GLY A 96 -8.75 22.43 -5.42
CA GLY A 96 -9.02 21.13 -6.04
C GLY A 96 -8.39 20.98 -7.41
N TYR A 97 -9.12 20.35 -8.31
CA TYR A 97 -8.64 20.03 -9.66
C TYR A 97 -9.62 20.51 -10.73
N LYS A 98 -9.09 20.80 -11.89
CA LYS A 98 -9.86 21.25 -13.05
C LYS A 98 -9.38 20.52 -14.30
N PHE A 99 -10.32 20.03 -15.10
CA PHE A 99 -10.03 19.59 -16.46
C PHE A 99 -9.89 20.83 -17.37
N ILE A 100 -8.84 20.86 -18.19
CA ILE A 100 -8.49 22.08 -18.97
C ILE A 100 -8.32 21.83 -20.48
N ALA A 101 -8.46 20.57 -20.92
CA ALA A 101 -8.40 20.29 -22.35
C ALA A 101 -9.76 20.56 -23.02
N ASP A 102 -9.70 21.03 -24.27
CA ASP A 102 -10.90 21.23 -25.08
C ASP A 102 -11.55 19.87 -25.39
N LEU A 103 -12.85 19.78 -25.07
CA LEU A 103 -13.67 18.62 -25.42
C LEU A 103 -14.21 18.80 -26.83
N LYS A 104 -13.94 17.85 -27.70
CA LYS A 104 -14.61 17.79 -29.01
C LYS A 104 -16.05 17.34 -28.78
N GLN A 105 -17.02 18.11 -29.28
CA GLN A 105 -18.41 17.69 -29.25
C GLN A 105 -18.58 16.42 -30.09
N PRO A 106 -19.38 15.42 -29.67
CA PRO A 106 -19.66 14.26 -30.46
C PRO A 106 -20.38 14.71 -31.74
N SER A 107 -19.72 14.57 -32.88
CA SER A 107 -20.34 14.76 -34.20
C SER A 107 -21.35 13.62 -34.39
N ASN A 108 -22.64 13.95 -34.45
CA ASN A 108 -23.68 13.09 -34.98
C ASN A 108 -23.50 13.00 -36.52
N ALA A 109 -22.51 12.26 -36.94
CA ALA A 109 -22.36 11.87 -38.34
C ALA A 109 -22.52 10.35 -38.44
N VAL A 110 -23.67 9.94 -38.91
CA VAL A 110 -23.86 8.64 -39.54
C VAL A 110 -22.87 8.57 -40.69
N ALA A 111 -21.82 7.82 -40.56
CA ALA A 111 -20.86 7.59 -41.63
C ALA A 111 -21.19 6.26 -42.31
N ASP A 112 -21.57 6.36 -43.55
CA ASP A 112 -21.60 5.29 -44.53
C ASP A 112 -20.27 4.53 -44.50
N VAL A 113 -20.40 3.22 -44.49
CA VAL A 113 -19.31 2.25 -44.63
C VAL A 113 -19.04 2.07 -46.11
N PRO A 114 -17.82 2.22 -46.62
CA PRO A 114 -17.37 1.52 -47.79
C PRO A 114 -16.63 0.25 -47.40
N GLU A 115 -17.25 -0.84 -47.69
CA GLU A 115 -16.73 -2.18 -47.79
C GLU A 115 -15.56 -2.24 -48.79
N GLN A 116 -14.35 -2.52 -48.34
CA GLN A 116 -13.28 -3.03 -49.19
C GLN A 116 -12.50 -4.13 -48.51
N SER A 117 -12.63 -5.28 -49.13
CA SER A 117 -11.99 -6.56 -48.81
C SER A 117 -10.46 -6.56 -49.02
N PRO A 118 -9.76 -7.55 -48.47
CA PRO A 118 -8.32 -7.52 -48.27
C PRO A 118 -7.58 -8.00 -49.54
N ARG A 119 -6.52 -7.33 -49.86
CA ARG A 119 -5.50 -7.92 -50.76
C ARG A 119 -4.34 -8.46 -49.96
N THR A 120 -4.27 -9.76 -50.04
CA THR A 120 -3.15 -10.63 -49.65
C THR A 120 -1.98 -10.35 -50.60
N GLU A 121 -0.86 -9.89 -50.09
CA GLU A 121 0.42 -10.02 -50.75
C GLU A 121 1.37 -10.89 -49.94
N LEU A 122 1.70 -11.99 -50.58
CA LEU A 122 2.66 -13.00 -50.13
C LEU A 122 4.09 -12.49 -50.37
N LEU A 123 4.92 -12.47 -49.37
CA LEU A 123 6.35 -12.29 -49.51
C LEU A 123 7.07 -13.63 -49.36
N PRO A 124 8.10 -13.90 -50.15
CA PRO A 124 8.71 -15.21 -50.21
C PRO A 124 9.72 -15.47 -49.08
N ARG A 125 9.52 -16.60 -48.50
CA ARG A 125 10.37 -17.29 -47.54
C ARG A 125 11.68 -17.72 -48.21
N ARG A 126 12.80 -17.22 -47.71
CA ARG A 126 14.12 -17.81 -48.04
C ARG A 126 14.71 -18.49 -46.81
N TRP A 127 14.59 -19.81 -46.81
CA TRP A 127 15.31 -20.70 -45.91
C TRP A 127 16.62 -21.10 -46.58
N GLN A 128 17.71 -21.07 -45.82
CA GLN A 128 18.79 -22.02 -46.02
C GLN A 128 19.37 -22.43 -44.67
N PRO A 129 19.51 -23.73 -44.43
CA PRO A 129 20.12 -24.28 -43.23
C PRO A 129 21.60 -24.58 -43.45
N LEU A 130 22.41 -24.41 -42.46
CA LEU A 130 23.74 -25.04 -42.40
C LEU A 130 23.84 -25.84 -41.10
N LEU A 131 23.74 -27.14 -41.31
CA LEU A 131 24.20 -28.18 -40.41
C LEU A 131 25.72 -28.18 -40.37
N PHE A 132 26.33 -28.27 -39.21
CA PHE A 132 27.51 -29.12 -39.04
C PHE A 132 27.53 -29.72 -37.63
N ALA A 133 27.71 -31.01 -37.68
CA ALA A 133 27.76 -31.97 -36.58
C ALA A 133 29.21 -32.12 -36.08
N GLY A 134 29.36 -32.69 -34.92
CA GLY A 134 30.62 -33.26 -34.38
C GLY A 134 30.59 -33.16 -32.85
N ALA A 135 30.09 -34.11 -32.19
CA ALA A 135 30.58 -35.41 -31.70
C ALA A 135 31.45 -35.23 -30.43
N ILE A 136 30.86 -35.59 -29.33
CA ILE A 136 31.18 -36.62 -28.31
C ILE A 136 32.70 -36.71 -27.97
N THR A 137 33.06 -36.47 -26.74
CA THR A 137 33.75 -37.49 -25.92
C THR A 137 33.56 -37.28 -24.41
N VAL A 138 33.14 -38.36 -23.79
CA VAL A 138 32.98 -38.66 -22.38
C VAL A 138 34.38 -39.05 -21.80
N ALA A 139 34.70 -38.72 -20.58
CA ALA A 139 35.03 -39.71 -19.56
C ALA A 139 35.94 -39.13 -18.44
N PHE A 140 35.44 -39.33 -17.25
CA PHE A 140 36.09 -39.85 -16.04
C PHE A 140 37.44 -39.32 -15.58
N GLY A 141 37.44 -38.86 -14.35
CA GLY A 141 38.67 -38.68 -13.51
C GLY A 141 38.29 -38.26 -12.10
N VAL A 142 37.84 -39.19 -11.29
CA VAL A 142 37.65 -39.08 -9.87
C VAL A 142 38.99 -39.30 -9.13
N VAL A 143 39.24 -38.46 -8.11
CA VAL A 143 40.09 -38.73 -6.91
C VAL A 143 41.60 -38.82 -7.14
N PHE A 144 42.37 -37.91 -6.59
CA PHE A 144 43.29 -38.22 -5.51
C PHE A 144 43.71 -36.96 -4.72
N ALA A 145 43.75 -37.18 -3.45
CA ALA A 145 43.86 -36.25 -2.36
C ALA A 145 45.28 -35.75 -2.12
N ALA A 146 45.30 -34.67 -1.42
CA ALA A 146 46.16 -34.29 -0.28
C ALA A 146 47.69 -34.45 -0.37
N VAL A 147 48.27 -33.44 0.21
CA VAL A 147 49.66 -33.38 0.68
C VAL A 147 50.69 -33.07 -0.41
N PHE A 148 50.99 -31.81 -0.57
CA PHE A 148 52.31 -31.22 -0.45
C PHE A 148 52.18 -29.69 -0.66
N GLY A 149 52.53 -28.93 0.38
CA GLY A 149 52.56 -27.49 0.31
C GLY A 149 53.65 -27.01 -0.66
N PHE A 150 53.22 -26.23 -1.62
CA PHE A 150 54.01 -25.22 -2.27
C PHE A 150 53.16 -23.99 -2.45
N GLY A 151 53.61 -22.93 -1.77
CA GLY A 151 53.01 -21.63 -1.91
C GLY A 151 53.09 -21.11 -3.34
N VAL A 152 51.99 -21.16 -4.06
CA VAL A 152 51.79 -20.33 -5.23
C VAL A 152 51.15 -19.06 -4.75
N ARG A 153 51.98 -18.05 -4.60
CA ARG A 153 51.60 -16.65 -4.46
C ARG A 153 50.84 -16.26 -5.75
N LYS A 154 49.53 -16.44 -5.75
CA LYS A 154 48.68 -15.96 -6.82
C LYS A 154 48.68 -14.44 -6.73
N GLU A 155 49.42 -13.79 -7.58
CA GLU A 155 49.28 -12.37 -7.80
C GLU A 155 47.81 -12.10 -8.11
N ARG A 156 47.16 -11.45 -7.17
CA ARG A 156 45.84 -10.82 -7.43
C ARG A 156 46.17 -9.67 -8.39
N SER A 157 45.96 -9.92 -9.70
CA SER A 157 45.77 -8.83 -10.63
C SER A 157 44.63 -7.98 -10.11
N GLY A 158 45.00 -6.78 -9.70
CA GLY A 158 44.07 -5.82 -9.15
C GLY A 158 43.05 -5.40 -10.21
N PHE A 159 41.85 -5.96 -10.11
CA PHE A 159 40.66 -5.29 -10.50
C PHE A 159 40.14 -4.64 -9.22
N ASN A 160 40.68 -3.48 -8.88
CA ASN A 160 40.01 -2.51 -8.02
C ASN A 160 38.85 -1.93 -8.85
N SER A 161 37.80 -2.67 -8.96
CA SER A 161 36.49 -2.05 -9.21
C SER A 161 35.96 -1.68 -7.83
N ASP A 162 36.17 -0.43 -7.43
CA ASP A 162 35.33 0.17 -6.43
C ASP A 162 33.87 -0.16 -6.82
N PRO A 163 32.98 -0.50 -5.87
CA PRO A 163 31.59 -0.72 -6.18
C PRO A 163 31.10 0.49 -6.98
N PRO A 164 30.32 0.29 -8.07
CA PRO A 164 29.90 1.39 -8.91
C PRO A 164 29.25 2.44 -8.02
N GLN A 165 29.82 3.64 -8.03
CA GLN A 165 29.36 4.75 -7.21
C GLN A 165 27.99 5.17 -7.77
N LEU A 166 26.93 4.96 -6.98
CA LEU A 166 25.57 5.33 -7.36
C LEU A 166 25.52 6.81 -7.75
N SER A 167 24.75 7.13 -8.77
CA SER A 167 24.49 8.50 -9.18
C SER A 167 23.91 9.33 -8.02
N ALA A 168 24.43 10.53 -7.80
CA ALA A 168 23.94 11.43 -6.77
C ALA A 168 22.44 11.74 -6.93
N ASP A 169 21.96 11.84 -8.17
CA ASP A 169 20.56 12.09 -8.49
C ASP A 169 19.67 10.87 -8.15
N ALA A 170 20.16 9.65 -8.39
CA ALA A 170 19.45 8.43 -7.99
C ALA A 170 19.33 8.32 -6.47
N VAL A 171 20.43 8.60 -5.75
CA VAL A 171 20.45 8.63 -4.28
C VAL A 171 19.52 9.70 -3.72
N ALA A 172 19.47 10.89 -4.34
CA ALA A 172 18.58 11.97 -3.93
C ALA A 172 17.10 11.58 -4.10
N ALA A 173 16.73 11.03 -5.26
CA ALA A 173 15.37 10.54 -5.51
C ALA A 173 14.96 9.44 -4.53
N TYR A 174 15.83 8.48 -4.26
CA TYR A 174 15.60 7.42 -3.28
C TYR A 174 15.40 7.97 -1.86
N LYS A 175 16.29 8.86 -1.39
CA LYS A 175 16.19 9.47 -0.06
C LYS A 175 14.90 10.26 0.10
N GLN A 176 14.50 11.00 -0.94
CA GLN A 176 13.23 11.74 -0.94
C GLN A 176 12.05 10.77 -0.88
N GLY A 177 12.08 9.67 -1.64
CA GLY A 177 11.08 8.62 -1.58
C GLY A 177 10.96 8.00 -0.18
N LYS A 178 12.09 7.69 0.45
CA LYS A 178 12.12 7.19 1.84
C LYS A 178 11.54 8.20 2.83
N MET A 179 11.91 9.46 2.73
CA MET A 179 11.38 10.50 3.61
C MET A 179 9.84 10.62 3.48
N VAL A 180 9.31 10.60 2.27
CA VAL A 180 7.86 10.62 2.03
C VAL A 180 7.19 9.35 2.59
N TRP A 181 7.78 8.19 2.35
CA TRP A 181 7.30 6.91 2.84
C TRP A 181 7.25 6.81 4.38
N GLU A 182 8.33 7.25 5.04
CA GLU A 182 8.47 7.14 6.50
C GLU A 182 7.68 8.20 7.26
N SER A 183 7.45 9.38 6.65
CA SER A 183 6.71 10.46 7.31
C SER A 183 5.26 10.10 7.58
N ARG A 184 4.66 9.20 6.77
CA ARG A 184 3.20 8.91 6.80
C ARG A 184 2.34 10.18 6.87
N VAL A 185 2.93 11.31 6.51
CA VAL A 185 2.23 12.58 6.33
C VAL A 185 1.81 12.65 4.87
N PHE A 186 0.54 12.98 4.65
CA PHE A 186 0.03 13.12 3.28
C PHE A 186 0.79 14.24 2.56
N THR A 187 1.62 13.84 1.62
CA THR A 187 2.30 14.76 0.70
C THR A 187 1.71 14.60 -0.70
N GLU A 188 1.93 15.59 -1.56
CA GLU A 188 1.54 15.49 -2.98
C GLU A 188 2.44 14.51 -3.75
N GLN A 189 3.48 13.98 -3.13
CA GLN A 189 4.47 13.11 -3.73
C GLN A 189 4.14 11.64 -3.47
N ASP A 190 4.15 10.84 -4.54
CA ASP A 190 4.07 9.38 -4.48
C ASP A 190 5.47 8.82 -4.22
N PRO A 191 5.73 8.14 -3.07
CA PRO A 191 7.03 7.55 -2.82
C PRO A 191 7.41 6.51 -3.88
N GLY A 192 6.45 5.76 -4.41
CA GLY A 192 6.69 4.80 -5.48
C GLY A 192 7.19 5.45 -6.77
N GLU A 193 6.73 6.67 -7.09
CA GLU A 193 7.26 7.41 -8.24
C GLU A 193 8.72 7.84 -8.02
N LEU A 194 9.05 8.29 -6.82
CA LEU A 194 10.42 8.67 -6.48
C LEU A 194 11.37 7.46 -6.53
N PHE A 195 10.93 6.29 -6.08
CA PHE A 195 11.71 5.06 -6.22
C PHE A 195 11.86 4.64 -7.69
N ARG A 196 10.81 4.78 -8.52
CA ARG A 196 10.91 4.54 -9.98
C ARG A 196 11.86 5.53 -10.66
N GLN A 197 11.91 6.79 -10.24
CA GLN A 197 12.89 7.77 -10.75
C GLN A 197 14.31 7.36 -10.39
N ALA A 198 14.57 6.93 -9.15
CA ALA A 198 15.86 6.41 -8.74
C ALA A 198 16.30 5.21 -9.59
N ILE A 199 15.40 4.26 -9.85
CA ILE A 199 15.62 3.08 -10.68
C ILE A 199 15.84 3.46 -12.17
N ALA A 200 15.15 4.47 -12.67
CA ALA A 200 15.32 4.93 -14.05
C ALA A 200 16.72 5.54 -14.29
N ILE A 201 17.27 6.22 -13.27
CA ILE A 201 18.62 6.79 -13.29
C ILE A 201 19.66 5.68 -13.09
N GLU A 202 19.44 4.79 -12.13
CA GLU A 202 20.35 3.71 -11.77
C GLU A 202 19.57 2.37 -11.71
N PRO A 203 19.51 1.64 -12.85
CA PRO A 203 18.69 0.42 -12.96
C PRO A 203 19.11 -0.73 -12.03
N ALA A 204 20.31 -0.69 -11.47
CA ALA A 204 20.85 -1.67 -10.53
C ALA A 204 20.74 -1.22 -9.06
N TYR A 205 20.04 -0.11 -8.77
CA TYR A 205 19.91 0.41 -7.41
C TYR A 205 18.98 -0.49 -6.57
N LEU A 206 19.59 -1.43 -5.86
CA LEU A 206 18.89 -2.49 -5.13
C LEU A 206 17.90 -1.96 -4.10
N ASP A 207 18.33 -1.00 -3.26
CA ASP A 207 17.49 -0.44 -2.21
C ASP A 207 16.24 0.26 -2.77
N ALA A 208 16.37 0.91 -3.94
CA ALA A 208 15.24 1.55 -4.58
C ALA A 208 14.22 0.52 -5.11
N HIS A 209 14.69 -0.61 -5.62
CA HIS A 209 13.81 -1.71 -6.02
C HIS A 209 13.10 -2.35 -4.83
N ILE A 210 13.80 -2.55 -3.69
CA ILE A 210 13.20 -3.08 -2.46
C ILE A 210 12.13 -2.11 -1.93
N ALA A 211 12.45 -0.81 -1.84
CA ALA A 211 11.50 0.21 -1.39
C ALA A 211 10.26 0.30 -2.30
N LEU A 212 10.43 0.10 -3.62
CA LEU A 212 9.31 0.02 -4.55
C LEU A 212 8.47 -1.24 -4.32
N ALA A 213 9.09 -2.39 -4.01
CA ALA A 213 8.38 -3.61 -3.65
C ALA A 213 7.57 -3.42 -2.36
N ASP A 214 8.12 -2.74 -1.36
CA ASP A 214 7.40 -2.37 -0.13
C ASP A 214 6.18 -1.50 -0.44
N THR A 215 6.35 -0.49 -1.30
CA THR A 215 5.23 0.37 -1.71
C THR A 215 4.09 -0.44 -2.33
N TYR A 216 4.41 -1.36 -3.24
CA TYR A 216 3.41 -2.23 -3.86
C TYR A 216 2.76 -3.20 -2.87
N ALA A 217 3.52 -3.70 -1.91
CA ALA A 217 2.99 -4.58 -0.87
C ALA A 217 1.96 -3.83 0.01
N PHE A 218 2.21 -2.56 0.35
CA PHE A 218 1.28 -1.74 1.11
C PHE A 218 0.06 -1.27 0.30
N ASP A 219 0.23 -1.01 -1.00
CA ASP A 219 -0.84 -0.56 -1.89
C ASP A 219 -1.80 -1.68 -2.31
N ALA A 220 -1.76 -2.82 -1.61
CA ALA A 220 -2.58 -4.01 -1.90
C ALA A 220 -2.46 -4.49 -3.37
N THR A 221 -1.24 -4.43 -3.90
CA THR A 221 -0.88 -4.97 -5.21
C THR A 221 0.19 -6.06 -5.08
N PRO A 222 -0.13 -7.21 -4.43
CA PRO A 222 0.86 -8.25 -4.12
C PRO A 222 1.56 -8.80 -5.36
N GLU A 223 0.88 -8.89 -6.49
CA GLU A 223 1.47 -9.39 -7.74
C GLU A 223 2.59 -8.46 -8.26
N LYS A 224 2.42 -7.14 -8.12
CA LYS A 224 3.47 -6.17 -8.48
C LYS A 224 4.63 -6.22 -7.49
N ALA A 225 4.33 -6.41 -6.22
CA ALA A 225 5.36 -6.58 -5.20
C ALA A 225 6.19 -7.85 -5.45
N GLU A 226 5.56 -8.98 -5.79
CA GLU A 226 6.25 -10.22 -6.14
C GLU A 226 7.12 -10.08 -7.41
N GLN A 227 6.63 -9.36 -8.44
CA GLN A 227 7.43 -9.04 -9.62
C GLN A 227 8.66 -8.18 -9.27
N ALA A 228 8.48 -7.18 -8.40
CA ALA A 228 9.60 -6.34 -7.92
C ALA A 228 10.61 -7.17 -7.11
N ILE A 229 10.15 -8.07 -6.24
CA ILE A 229 10.99 -9.02 -5.50
C ILE A 229 11.79 -9.92 -6.43
N ALA A 230 11.15 -10.50 -7.44
CA ALA A 230 11.83 -11.32 -8.45
C ALA A 230 12.93 -10.51 -9.19
N LYS A 231 12.66 -9.23 -9.47
CA LYS A 231 13.65 -8.32 -10.06
C LYS A 231 14.83 -8.09 -9.13
N VAL A 232 14.58 -7.81 -7.85
CA VAL A 232 15.64 -7.65 -6.84
C VAL A 232 16.54 -8.88 -6.78
N ARG A 233 15.97 -10.08 -6.72
CA ARG A 233 16.72 -11.34 -6.72
C ARG A 233 17.60 -11.51 -7.95
N SER A 234 17.13 -11.06 -9.11
CA SER A 234 17.90 -11.15 -10.36
C SER A 234 19.11 -10.21 -10.41
N ILE A 235 19.10 -9.14 -9.60
CA ILE A 235 20.18 -8.12 -9.57
C ILE A 235 21.15 -8.41 -8.45
N GLY A 236 20.68 -8.64 -7.22
CA GLY A 236 21.50 -8.69 -6.01
C GLY A 236 21.36 -9.95 -5.16
N GLY A 237 20.46 -10.88 -5.54
CA GLY A 237 20.16 -12.06 -4.73
C GLY A 237 19.23 -11.75 -3.54
N ASP A 238 19.23 -12.64 -2.55
CA ASP A 238 18.44 -12.46 -1.33
C ASP A 238 19.15 -11.52 -0.35
N SER A 239 18.36 -10.64 0.28
CA SER A 239 18.77 -9.80 1.41
C SER A 239 17.78 -9.93 2.55
N ALA A 240 18.18 -9.56 3.76
CA ALA A 240 17.28 -9.57 4.92
C ALA A 240 16.05 -8.70 4.67
N GLU A 241 16.25 -7.51 4.13
CA GLU A 241 15.18 -6.56 3.81
C GLU A 241 14.21 -7.11 2.77
N LEU A 242 14.70 -7.82 1.74
CA LEU A 242 13.87 -8.48 0.73
C LEU A 242 13.05 -9.61 1.31
N LEU A 243 13.66 -10.49 2.14
CA LEU A 243 12.97 -11.57 2.82
C LEU A 243 11.88 -11.03 3.76
N ALA A 244 12.14 -9.90 4.43
CA ALA A 244 11.13 -9.24 5.26
C ALA A 244 9.95 -8.71 4.44
N THR A 245 10.18 -8.14 3.24
CA THR A 245 9.09 -7.72 2.33
C THR A 245 8.26 -8.91 1.87
N GLU A 246 8.90 -10.01 1.51
CA GLU A 246 8.18 -11.24 1.11
C GLU A 246 7.35 -11.81 2.26
N ALA A 247 7.92 -11.87 3.45
CA ALA A 247 7.23 -12.31 4.66
C ALA A 247 6.03 -11.42 5.00
N PHE A 248 6.14 -10.10 4.80
CA PHE A 248 5.03 -9.15 4.93
C PHE A 248 3.88 -9.48 3.97
N ILE A 249 4.18 -9.78 2.71
CA ILE A 249 3.18 -10.16 1.71
C ILE A 249 2.51 -11.47 2.13
N ARG A 250 3.27 -12.46 2.59
CA ARG A 250 2.72 -13.72 3.12
C ARG A 250 1.77 -13.49 4.28
N MET A 251 2.12 -12.59 5.19
CA MET A 251 1.31 -12.26 6.36
C MET A 251 0.01 -11.56 5.98
N PHE A 252 0.05 -10.45 5.25
CA PHE A 252 -1.10 -9.57 5.07
C PHE A 252 -1.97 -9.89 3.85
N HIS A 253 -1.37 -10.39 2.77
CA HIS A 253 -2.14 -10.67 1.55
C HIS A 253 -2.56 -12.13 1.44
N TYR A 254 -1.69 -13.05 1.88
CA TYR A 254 -1.97 -14.48 1.77
C TYR A 254 -2.43 -15.13 3.07
N TRP A 255 -2.24 -14.46 4.21
CA TRP A 255 -2.49 -14.99 5.56
C TRP A 255 -1.77 -16.33 5.79
N ASP A 256 -0.63 -16.49 5.14
CA ASP A 256 0.25 -17.63 5.31
C ASP A 256 1.22 -17.33 6.47
N TRP A 257 0.70 -17.51 7.67
CA TRP A 257 1.39 -17.19 8.93
C TRP A 257 2.70 -17.95 9.09
N GLN A 258 2.73 -19.23 8.68
CA GLN A 258 3.91 -20.07 8.82
C GLN A 258 5.03 -19.63 7.87
N ALA A 259 4.71 -19.38 6.60
CA ALA A 259 5.68 -18.87 5.64
C ALA A 259 6.15 -17.47 6.04
N ALA A 260 5.24 -16.60 6.55
CA ALA A 260 5.60 -15.28 7.05
C ALA A 260 6.56 -15.35 8.25
N GLU A 261 6.27 -16.18 9.26
CA GLU A 261 7.16 -16.33 10.42
C GLU A 261 8.53 -16.86 9.99
N SER A 262 8.56 -17.91 9.17
CA SER A 262 9.81 -18.46 8.65
C SER A 262 10.62 -17.42 7.88
N GLY A 263 9.94 -16.59 7.06
CA GLY A 263 10.57 -15.51 6.31
C GLY A 263 11.20 -14.45 7.21
N PHE A 264 10.48 -13.99 8.24
CA PHE A 264 11.03 -13.01 9.19
C PHE A 264 12.20 -13.59 10.02
N VAL A 265 12.09 -14.85 10.48
CA VAL A 265 13.18 -15.51 11.20
C VAL A 265 14.43 -15.62 10.33
N ASN A 266 14.27 -16.01 9.06
CA ASN A 266 15.38 -16.08 8.10
C ASN A 266 15.98 -14.70 7.81
N ALA A 267 15.15 -13.66 7.67
CA ALA A 267 15.61 -12.29 7.51
C ALA A 267 16.48 -11.84 8.70
N ILE A 268 15.99 -12.07 9.92
CA ILE A 268 16.72 -11.73 11.16
C ILE A 268 18.00 -12.57 11.31
N ALA A 269 18.01 -13.82 10.86
CA ALA A 269 19.21 -14.66 10.88
C ALA A 269 20.26 -14.17 9.87
N LEU A 270 19.81 -13.67 8.71
CA LEU A 270 20.69 -13.11 7.68
C LEU A 270 21.29 -11.75 8.09
N ASP A 271 20.46 -10.87 8.63
CA ASP A 271 20.90 -9.62 9.26
C ASP A 271 20.20 -9.39 10.60
N PRO A 272 20.87 -9.67 11.72
CA PRO A 272 20.32 -9.40 13.06
C PRO A 272 20.06 -7.93 13.36
N ALA A 273 20.60 -7.00 12.58
CA ALA A 273 20.42 -5.56 12.72
C ALA A 273 19.29 -5.00 11.83
N ASP A 274 18.62 -5.82 11.04
CA ASP A 274 17.49 -5.38 10.24
C ASP A 274 16.29 -5.02 11.14
N ALA A 275 16.07 -3.71 11.30
CA ALA A 275 14.96 -3.17 12.10
C ALA A 275 13.60 -3.49 11.48
N LYS A 276 13.48 -3.53 10.13
CA LYS A 276 12.24 -3.81 9.41
C LYS A 276 11.78 -5.24 9.64
N ALA A 277 12.69 -6.22 9.53
CA ALA A 277 12.37 -7.63 9.78
C ALA A 277 11.86 -7.84 11.22
N ARG A 278 12.55 -7.25 12.20
CA ARG A 278 12.13 -7.33 13.62
C ARG A 278 10.80 -6.64 13.87
N HIS A 279 10.57 -5.49 13.27
CA HIS A 279 9.32 -4.74 13.39
C HIS A 279 8.13 -5.59 12.90
N TRP A 280 8.18 -6.07 11.65
CA TRP A 280 7.09 -6.87 11.09
C TRP A 280 6.95 -8.25 11.74
N TYR A 281 8.04 -8.83 12.21
CA TYR A 281 7.96 -10.02 13.04
C TYR A 281 7.23 -9.74 14.37
N GLY A 282 7.50 -8.60 14.99
CA GLY A 282 6.76 -8.15 16.17
C GLY A 282 5.26 -7.97 15.88
N VAL A 283 4.88 -7.43 14.72
CA VAL A 283 3.47 -7.34 14.31
C VAL A 283 2.87 -8.74 14.15
N LEU A 284 3.53 -9.67 13.45
CA LEU A 284 3.04 -11.04 13.31
C LEU A 284 2.82 -11.72 14.67
N LEU A 285 3.80 -11.62 15.57
CA LEU A 285 3.70 -12.17 16.91
C LEU A 285 2.53 -11.57 17.69
N SER A 286 2.32 -10.26 17.56
CA SER A 286 1.16 -9.57 18.13
C SER A 286 -0.15 -10.18 17.61
N LEU A 287 -0.32 -10.30 16.29
CA LEU A 287 -1.53 -10.84 15.66
C LEU A 287 -1.80 -12.31 16.04
N THR A 288 -0.76 -13.07 16.38
CA THR A 288 -0.87 -14.45 16.85
C THR A 288 -1.00 -14.58 18.38
N GLY A 289 -1.10 -13.46 19.12
CA GLY A 289 -1.30 -13.41 20.56
C GLY A 289 -0.03 -13.63 21.38
N ARG A 290 1.14 -13.68 20.76
CA ARG A 290 2.46 -13.86 21.40
C ARG A 290 3.03 -12.50 21.82
N LEU A 291 2.30 -11.80 22.71
CA LEU A 291 2.54 -10.38 23.01
C LEU A 291 3.92 -10.11 23.65
N ASP A 292 4.45 -10.97 24.50
CA ASP A 292 5.76 -10.76 25.13
C ASP A 292 6.92 -10.92 24.14
N GLU A 293 6.80 -11.86 23.22
CA GLU A 293 7.74 -12.02 22.12
C GLU A 293 7.64 -10.84 21.15
N ALA A 294 6.42 -10.39 20.86
CA ALA A 294 6.17 -9.20 20.05
C ALA A 294 6.87 -7.96 20.64
N ARG A 295 6.70 -7.71 21.95
CA ARG A 295 7.41 -6.63 22.66
C ARG A 295 8.92 -6.73 22.51
N THR A 296 9.46 -7.93 22.63
CA THR A 296 10.91 -8.14 22.51
C THR A 296 11.41 -7.75 21.13
N GLN A 297 10.72 -8.18 20.07
CA GLN A 297 11.12 -7.85 18.70
C GLN A 297 10.90 -6.37 18.39
N MET A 298 9.76 -5.78 18.80
CA MET A 298 9.45 -4.36 18.60
C MET A 298 10.44 -3.42 19.30
N ARG A 299 10.78 -3.72 20.56
CA ARG A 299 11.78 -2.93 21.32
C ARG A 299 13.15 -3.03 20.65
N LYS A 300 13.51 -4.23 20.17
CA LYS A 300 14.78 -4.37 19.44
C LYS A 300 14.78 -3.61 18.11
N ALA A 301 13.68 -3.63 17.37
CA ALA A 301 13.49 -2.81 16.18
C ALA A 301 13.63 -1.31 16.50
N ARG A 302 13.04 -0.87 17.61
CA ARG A 302 13.13 0.52 18.10
C ARG A 302 14.55 0.93 18.48
N GLU A 303 15.33 0.04 19.10
CA GLU A 303 16.76 0.26 19.41
C GLU A 303 17.59 0.41 18.12
N LEU A 304 17.30 -0.39 17.10
CA LEU A 304 18.02 -0.39 15.83
C LEU A 304 17.64 0.81 14.95
N SER A 305 16.40 1.30 15.05
CA SER A 305 15.91 2.45 14.29
C SER A 305 15.18 3.44 15.24
N PRO A 306 15.93 4.19 16.06
CA PRO A 306 15.34 5.06 17.08
C PRO A 306 14.53 6.23 16.51
N ASP A 307 14.80 6.63 15.28
CA ASP A 307 14.11 7.74 14.61
C ASP A 307 12.84 7.28 13.86
N SER A 308 12.55 5.97 13.79
CA SER A 308 11.38 5.47 13.10
C SER A 308 10.11 5.73 13.90
N LEU A 309 9.31 6.70 13.44
CA LEU A 309 8.01 7.02 14.03
C LEU A 309 6.99 5.90 13.82
N ILE A 310 7.15 5.12 12.75
CA ILE A 310 6.29 3.95 12.45
C ILE A 310 6.49 2.89 13.53
N ILE A 311 7.75 2.47 13.76
CA ILE A 311 8.07 1.45 14.77
C ILE A 311 7.61 1.89 16.16
N ALA A 312 7.82 3.16 16.50
CA ALA A 312 7.38 3.72 17.79
C ALA A 312 5.86 3.74 17.92
N SER A 313 5.14 4.10 16.86
CA SER A 313 3.68 4.12 16.85
C SER A 313 3.09 2.72 16.94
N ASP A 314 3.68 1.74 16.23
CA ASP A 314 3.23 0.34 16.28
C ASP A 314 3.57 -0.33 17.61
N LEU A 315 4.67 0.07 18.26
CA LEU A 315 4.94 -0.35 19.64
C LEU A 315 3.85 0.18 20.60
N GLY A 316 3.44 1.44 20.43
CA GLY A 316 2.31 1.99 21.18
C GLY A 316 1.00 1.23 20.93
N GLN A 317 0.73 0.83 19.67
CA GLN A 317 -0.42 -0.01 19.35
C GLN A 317 -0.32 -1.40 19.98
N LEU A 318 0.85 -2.02 19.98
CA LEU A 318 1.09 -3.32 20.65
C LEU A 318 0.80 -3.23 22.14
N GLU A 319 1.25 -2.16 22.81
CA GLU A 319 0.98 -1.97 24.25
C GLU A 319 -0.53 -1.76 24.50
N TYR A 320 -1.25 -1.08 23.59
CA TYR A 320 -2.71 -1.00 23.65
C TYR A 320 -3.36 -2.38 23.53
N PHE A 321 -2.94 -3.22 22.58
CA PHE A 321 -3.43 -4.59 22.44
C PHE A 321 -3.13 -5.48 23.66
N ALA A 322 -2.01 -5.21 24.32
CA ALA A 322 -1.61 -5.89 25.54
C ALA A 322 -2.34 -5.38 26.80
N GLY A 323 -3.14 -4.31 26.68
CA GLY A 323 -3.87 -3.69 27.78
C GLY A 323 -3.04 -2.73 28.63
N ASP A 324 -1.75 -2.49 28.31
CA ASP A 324 -0.94 -1.49 28.98
C ASP A 324 -1.18 -0.10 28.38
N LEU A 325 -2.31 0.48 28.76
CA LEU A 325 -2.72 1.79 28.24
C LEU A 325 -1.75 2.92 28.63
N SER A 326 -0.97 2.77 29.70
CA SER A 326 -0.01 3.78 30.14
C SER A 326 1.25 3.74 29.30
N ALA A 327 1.78 2.54 29.01
CA ALA A 327 2.89 2.39 28.08
C ALA A 327 2.49 2.82 26.66
N ALA A 328 1.29 2.44 26.19
CA ALA A 328 0.77 2.86 24.92
C ALA A 328 0.71 4.37 24.76
N GLU A 329 0.12 5.07 25.73
CA GLU A 329 0.04 6.54 25.73
C GLU A 329 1.43 7.18 25.70
N SER A 330 2.35 6.70 26.55
CA SER A 330 3.71 7.23 26.63
C SER A 330 4.43 7.14 25.28
N GLU A 331 4.40 5.99 24.61
CA GLU A 331 5.03 5.79 23.30
C GLU A 331 4.41 6.69 22.24
N LEU A 332 3.08 6.77 22.17
CA LEU A 332 2.37 7.56 21.19
C LEU A 332 2.57 9.07 21.39
N MET A 333 2.58 9.52 22.64
CA MET A 333 2.89 10.94 22.98
C MET A 333 4.33 11.30 22.62
N ASN A 334 5.29 10.36 22.78
CA ASN A 334 6.66 10.58 22.34
C ASN A 334 6.74 10.77 20.81
N VAL A 335 6.01 9.97 20.04
CA VAL A 335 5.90 10.15 18.58
C VAL A 335 5.33 11.53 18.25
N LEU A 336 4.22 11.92 18.88
CA LEU A 336 3.54 13.19 18.62
C LEU A 336 4.32 14.43 19.08
N ARG A 337 5.27 14.28 20.00
CA ARG A 337 6.20 15.34 20.37
C ARG A 337 7.23 15.59 19.27
N LEU A 338 7.67 14.52 18.54
CA LEU A 338 8.61 14.62 17.44
C LEU A 338 7.91 15.10 16.16
N GLU A 339 6.76 14.50 15.85
CA GLU A 339 5.94 14.85 14.68
C GLU A 339 4.47 15.01 15.09
N PRO A 340 4.06 16.23 15.42
CA PRO A 340 2.69 16.50 15.86
C PRO A 340 1.60 16.15 14.84
N ARG A 341 1.95 15.96 13.57
CA ARG A 341 1.03 15.65 12.50
C ARG A 341 1.02 14.17 12.12
N PHE A 342 1.69 13.30 12.89
CA PHE A 342 1.76 11.87 12.61
C PHE A 342 0.40 11.20 12.86
N THR A 343 -0.39 11.05 11.80
CA THR A 343 -1.81 10.66 11.87
C THR A 343 -2.04 9.29 12.50
N MET A 344 -1.12 8.34 12.28
CA MET A 344 -1.20 7.00 12.84
C MET A 344 -1.13 7.01 14.37
N ALA A 345 -0.15 7.72 14.95
CA ALA A 345 -0.03 7.83 16.40
C ALA A 345 -1.25 8.54 17.02
N ARG A 346 -1.81 9.57 16.35
CA ARG A 346 -3.05 10.21 16.83
C ARG A 346 -4.23 9.27 16.86
N ARG A 347 -4.37 8.44 15.82
CA ARG A 347 -5.43 7.44 15.75
C ARG A 347 -5.32 6.43 16.87
N HIS A 348 -4.11 5.91 17.12
CA HIS A 348 -3.87 4.96 18.20
C HIS A 348 -4.03 5.61 19.59
N LEU A 349 -3.61 6.87 19.75
CA LEU A 349 -3.81 7.60 21.00
C LEU A 349 -5.30 7.83 21.27
N ALA A 350 -6.09 8.13 20.25
CA ALA A 350 -7.55 8.22 20.41
C ALA A 350 -8.15 6.89 20.89
N GLU A 351 -7.64 5.74 20.43
CA GLU A 351 -8.07 4.41 20.89
C GLU A 351 -7.71 4.17 22.34
N VAL A 352 -6.53 4.59 22.78
CA VAL A 352 -6.11 4.52 24.17
C VAL A 352 -7.02 5.40 25.08
N HIS A 353 -7.33 6.62 24.65
CA HIS A 353 -8.25 7.50 25.39
C HIS A 353 -9.68 6.93 25.45
N GLU A 354 -10.18 6.33 24.34
CA GLU A 354 -11.46 5.63 24.32
C GLU A 354 -11.50 4.46 25.33
N ALA A 355 -10.43 3.66 25.36
CA ALA A 355 -10.34 2.52 26.31
C ALA A 355 -10.31 2.97 27.78
N ARG A 356 -9.82 4.19 28.05
CA ARG A 356 -9.87 4.79 29.39
C ARG A 356 -11.19 5.52 29.72
N GLY A 357 -12.08 5.66 28.75
CA GLY A 357 -13.29 6.47 28.90
C GLY A 357 -13.10 7.96 28.77
N ASN A 358 -11.94 8.42 28.31
CA ASN A 358 -11.62 9.84 28.09
C ASN A 358 -12.13 10.28 26.70
N GLU A 359 -13.46 10.41 26.57
CA GLU A 359 -14.11 10.65 25.27
C GLU A 359 -13.71 11.98 24.64
N ALA A 360 -13.50 13.02 25.43
CA ALA A 360 -13.13 14.35 24.93
C ALA A 360 -11.75 14.35 24.29
N GLU A 361 -10.76 13.75 24.96
CA GLU A 361 -9.40 13.60 24.47
C GLU A 361 -9.37 12.71 23.24
N ALA A 362 -10.10 11.60 23.26
CA ALA A 362 -10.23 10.71 22.12
C ALA A 362 -10.81 11.43 20.89
N PHE A 363 -11.84 12.26 21.10
CA PHE A 363 -12.44 13.08 20.05
C PHE A 363 -11.45 14.08 19.46
N GLU A 364 -10.70 14.81 20.30
CA GLU A 364 -9.71 15.78 19.83
C GLU A 364 -8.59 15.11 19.02
N GLU A 365 -8.09 13.97 19.47
CA GLU A 365 -7.08 13.23 18.69
C GLU A 365 -7.63 12.70 17.37
N ARG A 366 -8.88 12.24 17.33
CA ARG A 366 -9.56 11.86 16.07
C ARG A 366 -9.73 13.04 15.12
N LEU A 367 -10.08 14.22 15.62
CA LEU A 367 -10.16 15.42 14.76
C LEU A 367 -8.81 15.80 14.16
N LYS A 368 -7.73 15.70 14.94
CA LYS A 368 -6.36 15.99 14.47
C LYS A 368 -5.80 14.90 13.56
N SER A 369 -6.30 13.67 13.63
CA SER A 369 -5.82 12.55 12.81
C SER A 369 -6.34 12.59 11.36
N VAL A 370 -7.31 13.45 11.05
CA VAL A 370 -7.93 13.53 9.72
C VAL A 370 -7.81 14.97 9.21
N VAL A 371 -7.37 15.13 7.97
CA VAL A 371 -7.41 16.44 7.29
C VAL A 371 -8.85 16.75 6.93
N ARG A 372 -9.50 17.61 7.72
CA ARG A 372 -10.90 18.02 7.54
C ARG A 372 -11.00 19.49 7.22
N GLN A 373 -12.05 19.86 6.49
CA GLN A 373 -12.40 21.28 6.36
C GLN A 373 -12.96 21.80 7.68
N SER A 374 -12.82 23.11 7.90
CA SER A 374 -13.31 23.75 9.13
C SER A 374 -14.81 23.53 9.37
N ALA A 375 -15.61 23.45 8.31
CA ALA A 375 -17.04 23.14 8.40
C ALA A 375 -17.31 21.73 8.93
N ASP A 376 -16.54 20.73 8.50
CA ASP A 376 -16.67 19.34 8.96
C ASP A 376 -16.27 19.19 10.42
N ILE A 377 -15.26 19.94 10.85
CA ILE A 377 -14.84 20.01 12.25
C ILE A 377 -15.95 20.59 13.12
N ALA A 378 -16.53 21.73 12.71
CA ALA A 378 -17.60 22.38 13.45
C ALA A 378 -18.84 21.49 13.58
N GLU A 379 -19.18 20.77 12.50
CA GLU A 379 -20.32 19.85 12.52
C GLU A 379 -20.02 18.59 13.35
N SER A 380 -18.80 18.07 13.31
CA SER A 380 -18.39 16.96 14.18
C SER A 380 -18.43 17.33 15.65
N ARG A 381 -18.03 18.57 16.01
CA ARG A 381 -18.17 19.08 17.38
C ARG A 381 -19.62 19.14 17.83
N LYS A 382 -20.53 19.68 17.01
CA LYS A 382 -21.96 19.72 17.32
C LYS A 382 -22.55 18.32 17.57
N VAL A 383 -22.10 17.33 16.82
CA VAL A 383 -22.55 15.94 17.02
C VAL A 383 -21.99 15.36 18.31
N PHE A 384 -20.70 15.62 18.59
CA PHE A 384 -20.07 15.18 19.82
C PHE A 384 -20.72 15.84 21.06
N ASP A 385 -21.00 17.15 21.03
CA ASP A 385 -21.65 17.90 22.11
C ASP A 385 -23.05 17.37 22.44
N ARG A 386 -23.74 16.73 21.49
CA ARG A 386 -25.07 16.14 21.68
C ARG A 386 -25.07 14.76 22.32
N GLY A 387 -24.00 14.02 22.26
CA GLY A 387 -24.00 12.63 22.76
C GLY A 387 -22.69 11.88 22.60
N GLY A 388 -21.58 12.61 22.68
CA GLY A 388 -20.23 12.02 22.74
C GLY A 388 -19.82 11.24 21.49
N LEU A 389 -18.88 10.34 21.68
CA LEU A 389 -18.38 9.45 20.63
C LEU A 389 -19.47 8.52 20.09
N HIS A 390 -20.40 8.12 20.92
CA HIS A 390 -21.51 7.25 20.52
C HIS A 390 -22.35 7.86 19.38
N GLN A 391 -22.65 9.15 19.41
CA GLN A 391 -23.36 9.83 18.33
C GLN A 391 -22.50 9.99 17.08
N LEU A 392 -21.21 10.19 17.22
CA LEU A 392 -20.29 10.23 16.08
C LEU A 392 -20.21 8.88 15.35
N TRP A 393 -20.13 7.78 16.09
CA TRP A 393 -20.11 6.44 15.51
C TRP A 393 -21.42 6.12 14.79
N LYS A 394 -22.58 6.43 15.41
CA LYS A 394 -23.90 6.29 14.76
C LYS A 394 -23.99 7.09 13.47
N ARG A 395 -23.53 8.34 13.48
CA ARG A 395 -23.51 9.17 12.29
C ARG A 395 -22.60 8.59 11.20
N THR A 396 -21.43 8.09 11.56
CA THR A 396 -20.50 7.46 10.60
C THR A 396 -21.16 6.27 9.91
N ILE A 397 -21.88 5.45 10.66
CA ILE A 397 -22.62 4.31 10.13
C ILE A 397 -23.81 4.76 9.27
N SER A 398 -24.61 5.73 9.74
CA SER A 398 -25.81 6.21 9.02
C SER A 398 -25.49 6.91 7.70
N ASN A 399 -24.28 7.39 7.52
CA ASN A 399 -23.80 7.94 6.24
C ASN A 399 -23.53 6.85 5.18
N GLY A 400 -24.01 5.63 5.38
CA GLY A 400 -23.92 4.53 4.41
C GLY A 400 -22.57 3.86 4.29
N LYS A 401 -21.62 4.18 5.17
CA LYS A 401 -20.25 3.68 5.09
C LYS A 401 -20.07 2.23 5.53
N CYS A 402 -21.06 1.69 6.28
CA CYS A 402 -21.00 0.36 6.89
C CYS A 402 -22.16 -0.52 6.43
N ASN A 403 -22.04 -1.07 5.24
CA ASN A 403 -23.02 -1.99 4.64
C ASN A 403 -22.32 -3.21 4.03
N ALA A 404 -23.04 -4.05 3.29
CA ALA A 404 -22.50 -5.24 2.62
C ALA A 404 -21.40 -4.93 1.59
N ASP A 405 -21.37 -3.70 1.05
CA ASP A 405 -20.38 -3.25 0.07
C ASP A 405 -19.24 -2.44 0.68
N SER A 406 -19.19 -2.35 2.03
CA SER A 406 -18.17 -1.58 2.73
C SER A 406 -16.78 -1.87 2.21
N ALA A 407 -16.05 -0.82 1.89
CA ALA A 407 -14.65 -0.94 1.45
C ALA A 407 -13.71 -1.24 2.62
N ASN A 408 -14.10 -0.88 3.84
CA ASN A 408 -13.34 -1.19 5.05
C ASN A 408 -14.24 -1.85 6.13
N PRO A 409 -14.59 -3.14 5.92
CA PRO A 409 -15.49 -3.84 6.83
C PRO A 409 -14.89 -4.04 8.22
N TYR A 410 -13.56 -4.09 8.38
CA TYR A 410 -12.94 -4.18 9.69
C TYR A 410 -13.22 -2.92 10.54
N ASP A 411 -13.07 -1.72 9.99
CA ASP A 411 -13.38 -0.49 10.73
C ASP A 411 -14.88 -0.40 11.06
N CYS A 412 -15.73 -0.86 10.17
CA CYS A 412 -17.18 -0.96 10.44
C CYS A 412 -17.49 -1.93 11.58
N ALA A 413 -16.84 -3.08 11.60
CA ALA A 413 -16.97 -4.03 12.71
C ALA A 413 -16.60 -3.40 14.05
N ARG A 414 -15.51 -2.63 14.08
CA ARG A 414 -15.08 -1.88 15.28
C ARG A 414 -16.15 -0.88 15.74
N LEU A 415 -16.76 -0.13 14.80
CA LEU A 415 -17.81 0.84 15.14
C LEU A 415 -19.05 0.14 15.71
N PHE A 416 -19.51 -0.95 15.09
CA PHE A 416 -20.62 -1.73 15.61
C PHE A 416 -20.33 -2.35 16.99
N ALA A 417 -19.11 -2.88 17.18
CA ALA A 417 -18.72 -3.42 18.47
C ALA A 417 -18.69 -2.34 19.57
N LYS A 418 -18.21 -1.13 19.29
CA LYS A 418 -18.24 0.03 20.20
C LYS A 418 -19.67 0.49 20.53
N LEU A 419 -20.61 0.28 19.62
CA LEU A 419 -22.03 0.57 19.85
C LEU A 419 -22.78 -0.56 20.56
N GLY A 420 -22.14 -1.70 20.82
CA GLY A 420 -22.78 -2.89 21.38
C GLY A 420 -23.66 -3.64 20.39
N GLU A 421 -23.54 -3.35 19.10
CA GLU A 421 -24.30 -4.00 18.02
C GLU A 421 -23.54 -5.26 17.55
N GLU A 422 -23.46 -6.27 18.42
CA GLU A 422 -22.59 -7.45 18.28
C GLU A 422 -22.82 -8.24 17.00
N GLU A 423 -24.10 -8.46 16.62
CA GLU A 423 -24.46 -9.19 15.39
C GLU A 423 -23.90 -8.49 14.14
N LYS A 424 -24.06 -7.18 14.04
CA LYS A 424 -23.55 -6.41 12.91
C LYS A 424 -22.03 -6.33 12.92
N ALA A 425 -21.40 -6.30 14.09
CA ALA A 425 -19.95 -6.36 14.21
C ALA A 425 -19.43 -7.68 13.63
N LEU A 426 -20.06 -8.81 13.97
CA LEU A 426 -19.70 -10.13 13.43
C LEU A 426 -19.94 -10.22 11.92
N GLU A 427 -21.07 -9.72 11.41
CA GLU A 427 -21.34 -9.64 9.96
C GLU A 427 -20.23 -8.91 9.20
N GLN A 428 -19.77 -7.79 9.76
CA GLN A 428 -18.69 -7.01 9.15
C GLN A 428 -17.32 -7.70 9.28
N LEU A 429 -17.04 -8.42 10.36
CA LEU A 429 -15.83 -9.25 10.47
C LEU A 429 -15.83 -10.39 9.46
N GLU A 430 -16.95 -11.08 9.30
CA GLU A 430 -17.11 -12.11 8.28
C GLU A 430 -16.93 -11.54 6.86
N LEU A 431 -17.43 -10.33 6.62
CA LEU A 431 -17.21 -9.61 5.37
C LEU A 431 -15.73 -9.26 5.17
N ALA A 432 -15.05 -8.82 6.23
CA ALA A 432 -13.62 -8.53 6.20
C ALA A 432 -12.80 -9.77 5.81
N VAL A 433 -13.15 -10.94 6.36
CA VAL A 433 -12.53 -12.22 6.01
C VAL A 433 -12.81 -12.58 4.54
N ARG A 434 -14.08 -12.52 4.10
CA ARG A 434 -14.43 -12.83 2.70
C ARG A 434 -13.73 -11.93 1.69
N LYS A 435 -13.58 -10.63 2.00
CA LYS A 435 -12.88 -9.65 1.15
C LYS A 435 -11.36 -9.70 1.30
N ARG A 436 -10.81 -10.54 2.14
CA ARG A 436 -9.40 -10.55 2.51
C ARG A 436 -8.88 -9.16 2.88
N ALA A 437 -9.67 -8.43 3.69
CA ALA A 437 -9.34 -7.07 4.07
C ALA A 437 -8.01 -7.05 4.85
N PHE A 438 -7.12 -6.13 4.48
CA PHE A 438 -5.77 -5.99 5.05
C PHE A 438 -5.75 -5.98 6.59
N HIS A 439 -6.72 -5.28 7.20
CA HIS A 439 -6.79 -5.16 8.65
C HIS A 439 -7.58 -6.29 9.35
N ALA A 440 -8.18 -7.23 8.61
CA ALA A 440 -8.98 -8.30 9.22
C ALA A 440 -8.23 -9.08 10.31
N PRO A 441 -6.94 -9.41 10.18
CA PRO A 441 -6.20 -10.13 11.22
C PRO A 441 -6.12 -9.40 12.56
N PHE A 442 -6.21 -8.09 12.60
CA PHE A 442 -6.19 -7.33 13.84
C PHE A 442 -7.39 -7.64 14.75
N ALA A 443 -8.49 -8.19 14.20
CA ALA A 443 -9.62 -8.64 15.01
C ALA A 443 -9.23 -9.64 16.10
N LEU A 444 -8.17 -10.42 15.85
CA LEU A 444 -7.69 -11.44 16.79
C LEU A 444 -7.20 -10.85 18.13
N VAL A 445 -6.68 -9.62 18.08
CA VAL A 445 -6.02 -8.98 19.23
C VAL A 445 -6.67 -7.67 19.67
N ASP A 446 -7.43 -6.99 18.81
CA ASP A 446 -8.05 -5.71 19.14
C ASP A 446 -9.02 -5.85 20.33
N PRO A 447 -8.79 -5.13 21.43
CA PRO A 447 -9.62 -5.20 22.64
C PRO A 447 -11.10 -4.89 22.40
N VAL A 448 -11.42 -4.16 21.36
CA VAL A 448 -12.81 -3.79 21.01
C VAL A 448 -13.70 -5.01 20.79
N PHE A 449 -13.12 -6.13 20.35
CA PHE A 449 -13.82 -7.39 20.12
C PHE A 449 -13.77 -8.34 21.31
N GLY A 450 -13.27 -7.91 22.46
CA GLY A 450 -13.06 -8.77 23.64
C GLY A 450 -14.30 -9.57 24.02
N ARG A 451 -15.47 -8.94 24.00
CA ARG A 451 -16.75 -9.59 24.34
C ARG A 451 -17.22 -10.62 23.31
N LEU A 452 -16.80 -10.47 22.05
CA LEU A 452 -17.20 -11.36 20.95
C LEU A 452 -16.35 -12.62 20.86
N ARG A 453 -15.16 -12.61 21.44
CA ARG A 453 -14.12 -13.67 21.23
C ARG A 453 -14.57 -15.07 21.64
N GLU A 454 -15.43 -15.20 22.65
CA GLU A 454 -15.91 -16.50 23.15
C GLU A 454 -17.06 -17.07 22.29
N GLY A 455 -17.69 -16.24 21.45
CA GLY A 455 -18.82 -16.64 20.63
C GLY A 455 -18.40 -17.51 19.42
N GLU A 456 -19.23 -18.50 19.08
CA GLU A 456 -18.98 -19.46 17.98
C GLU A 456 -18.69 -18.75 16.63
N ARG A 457 -19.40 -17.68 16.31
CA ARG A 457 -19.19 -16.93 15.06
C ARG A 457 -17.84 -16.25 15.03
N PHE A 458 -17.38 -15.67 16.15
CA PHE A 458 -16.04 -15.10 16.21
C PHE A 458 -14.96 -16.18 16.14
N GLN A 459 -15.19 -17.33 16.73
CA GLN A 459 -14.28 -18.48 16.59
C GLN A 459 -14.18 -18.94 15.13
N ALA A 460 -15.29 -18.95 14.40
CA ALA A 460 -15.26 -19.24 12.96
C ALA A 460 -14.47 -18.18 12.16
N VAL A 461 -14.61 -16.89 12.47
CA VAL A 461 -13.79 -15.81 11.91
C VAL A 461 -12.32 -16.05 12.22
N SER A 462 -11.98 -16.36 13.47
CA SER A 462 -10.60 -16.66 13.89
C SER A 462 -10.01 -17.87 13.14
N GLN A 463 -10.77 -18.96 13.03
CA GLN A 463 -10.37 -20.13 12.25
C GLN A 463 -10.12 -19.81 10.79
N ALA A 464 -11.00 -19.00 10.17
CA ALA A 464 -10.85 -18.59 8.78
C ALA A 464 -9.58 -17.75 8.54
N LEU A 465 -9.21 -16.90 9.51
CA LEU A 465 -7.97 -16.12 9.47
C LEU A 465 -6.71 -17.01 9.59
N PHE A 466 -6.82 -18.18 10.23
CA PHE A 466 -5.72 -19.13 10.40
C PHE A 466 -5.81 -20.35 9.46
N GLN A 467 -6.76 -20.38 8.51
CA GLN A 467 -6.88 -21.51 7.58
C GLN A 467 -5.57 -21.68 6.77
N GLY A 468 -4.97 -22.86 6.92
CA GLY A 468 -3.70 -23.21 6.28
C GLY A 468 -2.46 -23.07 7.18
N SER A 469 -2.59 -22.61 8.43
CA SER A 469 -1.47 -22.46 9.34
C SER A 469 -1.52 -23.43 10.53
N SER A 470 -0.35 -23.84 11.03
CA SER A 470 -0.21 -24.63 12.26
C SER A 470 -0.46 -23.80 13.54
N PHE A 471 -0.81 -22.52 13.41
CA PHE A 471 -1.10 -21.58 14.52
C PHE A 471 -2.54 -21.67 15.06
N ALA A 472 -3.31 -22.71 14.77
CA ALA A 472 -4.54 -22.95 15.49
C ALA A 472 -4.24 -22.92 16.99
N ARG A 473 -4.78 -21.94 17.71
CA ARG A 473 -4.48 -21.63 19.13
C ARG A 473 -4.43 -22.90 19.99
N LYS A 474 -3.32 -23.07 20.69
CA LYS A 474 -3.24 -23.90 21.88
C LYS A 474 -4.02 -23.27 23.02
#